data_214d77383282393910dd4023597d7b42
#
_entry.id   214d77383282393910dd4023597d7b42
#
_cell.length_a   1.000
_cell.length_b   1.000
_cell.length_c   1.000
_cell.angle_alpha   90.00
_cell.angle_beta   90.00
_cell.angle_gamma   90.00
#
_symmetry.space_group_name_H-M   'P 1'
#
loop_
_entity.id
_entity.type
_entity.pdbx_description
1 polymer ?
#
loop_
_entity_poly.entity_id
_entity_poly.type
_entity_poly.pdbx_seq_one_letter_code
_entity_poly.pdbx_strand_id
1 'polypeptide(L)'
;MTLEDILQPFQGEEGEAADSPQWRELFQTICQEAVRLGMELNTKYHTPEEIREIMGKLTGKPVDETFRLFPPFYTDFGKNITIGKDVFINSGCHFQDQGGITIGDGALIGHNVVLATINHALEPQKNRKNYYAPITIGKHVWIGSNATVLPGVTIGDWAVIAAGAVVTKDVPSGTVAGGVPARI
;
A
#
# COMPACT_ATOMS: atom_id res chain seq x y z
N MET A 1 17.02 17.05 4.60
CA MET A 1 16.46 15.68 4.73
C MET A 1 15.68 15.38 3.46
N THR A 2 16.00 14.30 2.78
CA THR A 2 15.38 13.87 1.52
C THR A 2 14.24 12.88 1.78
N LEU A 3 13.47 12.52 0.76
CA LEU A 3 12.48 11.45 0.89
C LEU A 3 13.15 10.10 1.22
N GLU A 4 14.34 9.84 0.68
CA GLU A 4 15.11 8.63 1.00
C GLU A 4 15.49 8.56 2.48
N ASP A 5 15.89 9.69 3.08
CA ASP A 5 16.19 9.77 4.52
C ASP A 5 14.95 9.46 5.37
N ILE A 6 13.74 9.81 4.87
CA ILE A 6 12.47 9.50 5.55
C ILE A 6 12.10 8.02 5.41
N LEU A 7 12.38 7.41 4.26
CA LEU A 7 12.00 6.02 3.98
C LEU A 7 12.94 5.00 4.63
N GLN A 8 14.18 5.38 4.92
CA GLN A 8 15.18 4.47 5.48
C GLN A 8 14.74 3.77 6.78
N PRO A 9 14.13 4.44 7.78
CA PRO A 9 13.67 3.80 9.00
C PRO A 9 12.55 2.77 8.80
N PHE A 10 11.87 2.80 7.66
CA PHE A 10 10.81 1.84 7.34
C PHE A 10 11.31 0.51 6.78
N GLN A 11 12.63 0.30 6.75
CA GLN A 11 13.24 -0.95 6.31
C GLN A 11 13.53 -1.86 7.52
N GLY A 12 12.52 -2.63 7.94
CA GLY A 12 12.64 -3.56 9.07
C GLY A 12 12.16 -2.98 10.40
N GLU A 13 13.00 -3.03 11.45
CA GLU A 13 12.67 -2.41 12.74
C GLU A 13 12.87 -0.90 12.69
N GLU A 14 12.01 -0.17 13.42
CA GLU A 14 12.14 1.28 13.58
C GLU A 14 13.53 1.63 14.13
N GLY A 15 14.32 2.38 13.35
CA GLY A 15 15.67 2.74 13.70
C GLY A 15 15.75 4.05 14.48
N GLU A 16 16.96 4.37 15.00
CA GLU A 16 17.22 5.62 15.75
C GLU A 16 16.91 6.90 14.95
N ALA A 17 17.01 6.85 13.61
CA ALA A 17 16.71 7.99 12.74
C ALA A 17 15.24 8.42 12.83
N ALA A 18 14.31 7.51 13.08
CA ALA A 18 12.88 7.79 13.25
C ALA A 18 12.58 8.59 14.54
N ASP A 19 13.52 8.68 15.45
CA ASP A 19 13.37 9.42 16.71
C ASP A 19 13.83 10.87 16.66
N SER A 20 14.47 11.33 15.57
CA SER A 20 14.88 12.71 15.46
C SER A 20 13.67 13.66 15.31
N PRO A 21 13.68 14.85 15.98
CA PRO A 21 12.60 15.82 15.85
C PRO A 21 12.33 16.23 14.40
N GLN A 22 13.38 16.40 13.60
CA GLN A 22 13.30 16.80 12.19
C GLN A 22 12.64 15.70 11.34
N TRP A 23 12.97 14.43 11.61
CA TRP A 23 12.33 13.29 10.92
C TRP A 23 10.83 13.24 11.25
N ARG A 24 10.46 13.36 12.52
CA ARG A 24 9.06 13.33 12.96
C ARG A 24 8.23 14.46 12.35
N GLU A 25 8.77 15.67 12.29
CA GLU A 25 8.10 16.82 11.69
C GLU A 25 7.85 16.61 10.20
N LEU A 26 8.86 16.16 9.45
CA LEU A 26 8.73 15.89 8.01
C LEU A 26 7.81 14.71 7.74
N PHE A 27 7.91 13.63 8.53
CA PHE A 27 7.00 12.48 8.44
C PHE A 27 5.54 12.91 8.64
N GLN A 28 5.27 13.68 9.70
CA GLN A 28 3.93 14.19 9.95
C GLN A 28 3.43 15.09 8.81
N THR A 29 4.30 15.94 8.27
CA THR A 29 3.96 16.81 7.13
C THR A 29 3.52 15.99 5.93
N ILE A 30 4.24 14.92 5.60
CA ILE A 30 3.90 14.01 4.49
C ILE A 30 2.57 13.28 4.77
N CYS A 31 2.38 12.77 5.98
CA CYS A 31 1.10 12.13 6.36
C CYS A 31 -0.08 13.10 6.25
N GLN A 32 0.08 14.36 6.70
CA GLN A 32 -0.98 15.36 6.56
C GLN A 32 -1.25 15.73 5.10
N GLU A 33 -0.22 15.75 4.26
CA GLU A 33 -0.41 15.91 2.81
C GLU A 33 -1.19 14.73 2.22
N ALA A 34 -0.87 13.49 2.61
CA ALA A 34 -1.59 12.30 2.17
C ALA A 34 -3.07 12.35 2.58
N VAL A 35 -3.37 12.76 3.83
CA VAL A 35 -4.75 12.97 4.30
C VAL A 35 -5.46 14.03 3.46
N ARG A 36 -4.82 15.17 3.21
CA ARG A 36 -5.42 16.26 2.42
C ARG A 36 -5.72 15.82 0.98
N LEU A 37 -4.78 15.14 0.33
CA LEU A 37 -4.96 14.62 -1.04
C LEU A 37 -6.02 13.51 -1.07
N GLY A 38 -6.07 12.64 -0.05
CA GLY A 38 -7.09 11.62 0.09
C GLY A 38 -8.49 12.23 0.26
N MET A 39 -8.63 13.29 1.06
CA MET A 39 -9.91 14.01 1.17
C MET A 39 -10.30 14.65 -0.16
N GLU A 40 -9.36 15.27 -0.88
CA GLU A 40 -9.62 15.82 -2.20
C GLU A 40 -10.12 14.75 -3.16
N LEU A 41 -9.44 13.60 -3.22
CA LEU A 41 -9.79 12.46 -4.08
C LEU A 41 -11.17 11.88 -3.77
N ASN A 42 -11.54 11.81 -2.47
CA ASN A 42 -12.68 11.01 -2.01
C ASN A 42 -13.98 11.79 -1.85
N THR A 43 -13.97 13.14 -1.86
CA THR A 43 -15.14 13.93 -1.48
C THR A 43 -15.89 14.60 -2.63
N LYS A 44 -15.37 14.50 -3.84
CA LYS A 44 -16.01 15.03 -5.04
C LYS A 44 -15.74 14.15 -6.25
N TYR A 45 -16.50 14.37 -7.33
CA TYR A 45 -16.22 13.70 -8.61
C TYR A 45 -14.92 14.24 -9.22
N HIS A 46 -14.13 13.31 -9.78
CA HIS A 46 -12.93 13.59 -10.57
C HIS A 46 -12.96 12.81 -11.89
N THR A 47 -12.42 13.41 -12.95
CA THR A 47 -12.16 12.67 -14.19
C THR A 47 -11.01 11.67 -13.98
N PRO A 48 -10.86 10.67 -14.87
CA PRO A 48 -9.72 9.75 -14.81
C PRO A 48 -8.36 10.45 -14.82
N GLU A 49 -8.24 11.56 -15.58
CA GLU A 49 -7.03 12.39 -15.65
C GLU A 49 -6.73 13.05 -14.31
N GLU A 50 -7.72 13.69 -13.70
CA GLU A 50 -7.58 14.33 -12.39
C GLU A 50 -7.22 13.31 -11.28
N ILE A 51 -7.79 12.09 -11.34
CA ILE A 51 -7.43 11.01 -10.42
C ILE A 51 -5.95 10.65 -10.57
N ARG A 52 -5.44 10.50 -11.79
CA ARG A 52 -4.02 10.21 -12.03
C ARG A 52 -3.11 11.34 -11.53
N GLU A 53 -3.50 12.60 -11.73
CA GLU A 53 -2.75 13.74 -11.21
C GLU A 53 -2.69 13.75 -9.67
N ILE A 54 -3.82 13.50 -9.00
CA ILE A 54 -3.87 13.41 -7.53
C ILE A 54 -3.00 12.24 -7.04
N MET A 55 -3.11 11.07 -7.67
CA MET A 55 -2.29 9.91 -7.33
C MET A 55 -0.79 10.16 -7.59
N GLY A 56 -0.44 10.88 -8.64
CA GLY A 56 0.94 11.30 -8.91
C GLY A 56 1.49 12.22 -7.81
N LYS A 57 0.68 13.17 -7.32
CA LYS A 57 1.05 14.03 -6.17
C LYS A 57 1.17 13.21 -4.89
N LEU A 58 0.23 12.29 -4.67
CA LEU A 58 0.17 11.42 -3.49
C LEU A 58 1.41 10.53 -3.40
N THR A 59 1.73 9.83 -4.49
CA THR A 59 2.88 8.91 -4.52
C THR A 59 4.23 9.61 -4.71
N GLY A 60 4.22 10.83 -5.23
CA GLY A 60 5.44 11.55 -5.63
C GLY A 60 6.10 10.95 -6.87
N LYS A 61 5.40 10.11 -7.62
CA LYS A 61 5.88 9.40 -8.80
C LYS A 61 4.91 9.57 -9.96
N PRO A 62 5.38 9.53 -11.22
CA PRO A 62 4.49 9.51 -12.37
C PRO A 62 3.56 8.29 -12.31
N VAL A 63 2.28 8.49 -12.61
CA VAL A 63 1.29 7.42 -12.74
C VAL A 63 0.99 7.24 -14.22
N ASP A 64 1.02 5.99 -14.68
CA ASP A 64 0.83 5.65 -16.10
C ASP A 64 -0.58 6.05 -16.58
N GLU A 65 -0.70 6.43 -17.85
CA GLU A 65 -1.97 6.86 -18.45
C GLU A 65 -3.06 5.79 -18.45
N THR A 66 -2.66 4.52 -18.37
CA THR A 66 -3.58 3.37 -18.31
C THR A 66 -4.07 3.05 -16.91
N PHE A 67 -3.53 3.71 -15.88
CA PHE A 67 -3.96 3.52 -14.48
C PHE A 67 -5.41 3.97 -14.26
N ARG A 68 -6.15 3.16 -13.53
CA ARG A 68 -7.54 3.44 -13.14
C ARG A 68 -7.76 3.21 -11.67
N LEU A 69 -8.52 4.10 -11.05
CA LEU A 69 -8.93 4.00 -9.66
C LEU A 69 -10.37 4.47 -9.50
N PHE A 70 -11.15 3.75 -8.71
CA PHE A 70 -12.47 4.20 -8.25
C PHE A 70 -12.37 4.63 -6.79
N PRO A 71 -12.58 5.92 -6.49
CA PRO A 71 -12.65 6.40 -5.10
C PRO A 71 -13.81 5.75 -4.33
N PRO A 72 -13.76 5.71 -2.97
CA PRO A 72 -12.68 6.25 -2.15
C PRO A 72 -11.44 5.35 -2.10
N PHE A 73 -10.28 5.98 -1.89
CA PHE A 73 -8.99 5.33 -1.67
C PHE A 73 -8.31 5.95 -0.45
N TYR A 74 -7.67 5.14 0.36
CA TYR A 74 -7.03 5.57 1.61
C TYR A 74 -5.58 5.10 1.68
N THR A 75 -4.71 5.98 2.17
CA THR A 75 -3.31 5.65 2.45
C THR A 75 -2.79 6.50 3.60
N ASP A 76 -1.80 5.99 4.32
CA ASP A 76 -1.26 6.66 5.50
C ASP A 76 -0.16 7.68 5.15
N PHE A 77 0.65 7.37 4.14
CA PHE A 77 1.84 8.13 3.78
C PHE A 77 1.91 8.47 2.28
N GLY A 78 1.53 7.54 1.42
CA GLY A 78 1.46 7.67 -0.03
C GLY A 78 2.79 7.53 -0.75
N LYS A 79 3.87 8.13 -0.24
CA LYS A 79 5.16 8.25 -0.93
C LYS A 79 5.90 6.93 -1.12
N ASN A 80 5.51 5.87 -0.37
CA ASN A 80 6.14 4.55 -0.49
C ASN A 80 5.32 3.55 -1.31
N ILE A 81 4.43 4.06 -2.16
CA ILE A 81 3.69 3.26 -3.15
C ILE A 81 4.36 3.39 -4.52
N THR A 82 4.53 2.26 -5.20
CA THR A 82 4.96 2.19 -6.59
C THR A 82 3.91 1.43 -7.40
N ILE A 83 3.41 2.02 -8.47
CA ILE A 83 2.31 1.48 -9.29
C ILE A 83 2.82 1.26 -10.72
N GLY A 84 2.63 0.06 -11.24
CA GLY A 84 2.94 -0.32 -12.61
C GLY A 84 1.90 0.21 -13.62
N LYS A 85 2.03 -0.24 -14.87
CA LYS A 85 1.12 0.10 -15.97
C LYS A 85 -0.15 -0.74 -15.90
N ASP A 86 -1.24 -0.21 -16.45
CA ASP A 86 -2.55 -0.90 -16.56
C ASP A 86 -3.03 -1.51 -15.22
N VAL A 87 -2.74 -0.84 -14.11
CA VAL A 87 -3.23 -1.23 -12.78
C VAL A 87 -4.62 -0.66 -12.56
N PHE A 88 -5.52 -1.49 -12.05
CA PHE A 88 -6.85 -1.07 -11.62
C PHE A 88 -7.04 -1.29 -10.13
N ILE A 89 -7.42 -0.23 -9.41
CA ILE A 89 -7.76 -0.27 -7.98
C ILE A 89 -9.23 0.09 -7.82
N ASN A 90 -10.00 -0.81 -7.23
CA ASN A 90 -11.42 -0.59 -6.95
C ASN A 90 -11.64 0.21 -5.66
N SER A 91 -12.86 0.67 -5.45
CA SER A 91 -13.21 1.55 -4.34
C SER A 91 -13.04 0.91 -2.95
N GLY A 92 -12.75 1.74 -1.96
CA GLY A 92 -12.65 1.36 -0.56
C GLY A 92 -11.31 0.74 -0.15
N CYS A 93 -10.30 0.74 -1.02
CA CYS A 93 -8.99 0.17 -0.68
C CYS A 93 -8.23 1.01 0.34
N HIS A 94 -7.53 0.32 1.27
CA HIS A 94 -6.70 0.92 2.31
C HIS A 94 -5.26 0.42 2.20
N PHE A 95 -4.33 1.32 1.90
CA PHE A 95 -2.91 0.99 1.78
C PHE A 95 -2.14 1.64 2.92
N GLN A 96 -1.69 0.83 3.89
CA GLN A 96 -0.75 1.27 4.91
C GLN A 96 0.67 1.09 4.35
N ASP A 97 1.18 2.13 3.71
CA ASP A 97 2.29 2.03 2.78
C ASP A 97 3.67 2.37 3.34
N GLN A 98 3.81 2.67 4.61
CA GLN A 98 5.09 3.09 5.20
C GLN A 98 6.21 2.05 4.99
N GLY A 99 5.90 0.75 5.10
CA GLY A 99 6.85 -0.33 4.83
C GLY A 99 7.13 -0.61 3.34
N GLY A 100 6.41 0.08 2.44
CA GLY A 100 6.56 -0.06 0.99
C GLY A 100 5.52 -0.98 0.35
N ILE A 101 4.89 -0.49 -0.72
CA ILE A 101 3.96 -1.27 -1.55
C ILE A 101 4.36 -1.12 -3.01
N THR A 102 4.63 -2.25 -3.65
CA THR A 102 4.91 -2.31 -5.09
C THR A 102 3.82 -3.12 -5.78
N ILE A 103 3.22 -2.55 -6.83
CA ILE A 103 2.15 -3.18 -7.62
C ILE A 103 2.63 -3.29 -9.06
N GLY A 104 2.73 -4.53 -9.55
CA GLY A 104 3.17 -4.85 -10.91
C GLY A 104 2.12 -4.52 -11.98
N ASP A 105 2.58 -4.51 -13.24
CA ASP A 105 1.76 -4.19 -14.40
C ASP A 105 0.52 -5.10 -14.51
N GLY A 106 -0.61 -4.55 -14.89
CA GLY A 106 -1.84 -5.30 -15.15
C GLY A 106 -2.54 -5.86 -13.90
N ALA A 107 -2.13 -5.48 -12.70
CA ALA A 107 -2.76 -5.96 -11.48
C ALA A 107 -4.18 -5.41 -11.31
N LEU A 108 -5.09 -6.25 -10.83
CA LEU A 108 -6.49 -5.93 -10.55
C LEU A 108 -6.74 -6.05 -9.04
N ILE A 109 -7.03 -4.93 -8.39
CA ILE A 109 -7.30 -4.87 -6.95
C ILE A 109 -8.81 -4.66 -6.72
N GLY A 110 -9.43 -5.63 -6.06
CA GLY A 110 -10.87 -5.62 -5.75
C GLY A 110 -11.25 -4.57 -4.70
N HIS A 111 -12.55 -4.45 -4.45
CA HIS A 111 -13.07 -3.50 -3.45
C HIS A 111 -12.58 -3.81 -2.04
N ASN A 112 -12.37 -2.78 -1.23
CA ASN A 112 -12.05 -2.87 0.20
C ASN A 112 -10.84 -3.77 0.49
N VAL A 113 -9.87 -3.84 -0.41
CA VAL A 113 -8.61 -4.57 -0.17
C VAL A 113 -7.76 -3.77 0.81
N VAL A 114 -7.20 -4.46 1.81
CA VAL A 114 -6.27 -3.88 2.78
C VAL A 114 -4.87 -4.42 2.51
N LEU A 115 -3.91 -3.52 2.28
CA LEU A 115 -2.49 -3.84 2.22
C LEU A 115 -1.82 -3.22 3.44
N ALA A 116 -1.44 -4.06 4.41
CA ALA A 116 -0.83 -3.62 5.66
C ALA A 116 0.67 -3.93 5.66
N THR A 117 1.53 -2.92 5.78
CA THR A 117 2.98 -3.10 5.80
C THR A 117 3.61 -2.93 7.17
N ILE A 118 2.79 -2.77 8.22
CA ILE A 118 3.24 -2.53 9.59
C ILE A 118 2.67 -3.57 10.53
N ASN A 119 3.52 -4.08 11.41
CA ASN A 119 3.15 -4.81 12.62
C ASN A 119 3.63 -4.05 13.85
N HIS A 120 3.03 -4.35 14.99
CA HIS A 120 3.50 -3.90 16.31
C HIS A 120 4.13 -5.06 17.08
N ALA A 121 5.00 -4.73 18.05
CA ALA A 121 5.52 -5.75 18.96
C ALA A 121 4.38 -6.43 19.73
N LEU A 122 4.47 -7.74 19.87
CA LEU A 122 3.45 -8.52 20.58
C LEU A 122 3.52 -8.37 22.11
N GLU A 123 4.69 -7.96 22.63
CA GLU A 123 4.83 -7.68 24.06
C GLU A 123 4.11 -6.38 24.43
N PRO A 124 3.17 -6.42 25.40
CA PRO A 124 2.35 -5.26 25.74
C PRO A 124 3.14 -4.00 26.09
N GLN A 125 4.32 -4.15 26.72
CA GLN A 125 5.18 -3.03 27.11
C GLN A 125 5.91 -2.39 25.93
N LYS A 126 5.98 -3.08 24.78
CA LYS A 126 6.68 -2.67 23.57
C LYS A 126 5.74 -2.48 22.38
N ASN A 127 4.41 -2.51 22.59
CA ASN A 127 3.44 -2.50 21.50
C ASN A 127 3.46 -1.22 20.63
N ARG A 128 4.15 -0.16 21.06
CA ARG A 128 4.40 1.04 20.25
C ARG A 128 5.58 0.90 19.29
N LYS A 129 6.39 -0.17 19.44
CA LYS A 129 7.47 -0.46 18.49
C LYS A 129 6.86 -1.02 17.20
N ASN A 130 7.19 -0.39 16.10
CA ASN A 130 6.73 -0.79 14.76
C ASN A 130 7.75 -1.71 14.10
N TYR A 131 7.24 -2.64 13.29
CA TYR A 131 8.00 -3.49 12.39
C TYR A 131 7.45 -3.30 10.99
N TYR A 132 8.29 -2.87 10.09
CA TYR A 132 7.93 -2.57 8.70
C TYR A 132 8.39 -3.69 7.80
N ALA A 133 7.52 -4.13 6.88
CA ALA A 133 7.91 -5.09 5.87
C ALA A 133 7.13 -4.85 4.57
N PRO A 134 7.81 -4.77 3.41
CA PRO A 134 7.18 -4.39 2.16
C PRO A 134 6.22 -5.46 1.65
N ILE A 135 5.19 -5.01 0.92
CA ILE A 135 4.31 -5.89 0.15
C ILE A 135 4.66 -5.73 -1.33
N THR A 136 4.86 -6.86 -2.00
CA THR A 136 5.10 -6.91 -3.44
C THR A 136 3.98 -7.68 -4.13
N ILE A 137 3.27 -7.01 -5.03
CA ILE A 137 2.24 -7.60 -5.88
C ILE A 137 2.81 -7.70 -7.29
N GLY A 138 2.92 -8.92 -7.82
CA GLY A 138 3.44 -9.22 -9.14
C GLY A 138 2.54 -8.74 -10.27
N LYS A 139 2.98 -9.01 -11.50
CA LYS A 139 2.25 -8.64 -12.72
C LYS A 139 0.99 -9.48 -12.88
N HIS A 140 -0.08 -8.83 -13.38
CA HIS A 140 -1.36 -9.48 -13.67
C HIS A 140 -1.97 -10.26 -12.50
N VAL A 141 -1.63 -9.89 -11.26
CA VAL A 141 -2.25 -10.44 -10.06
C VAL A 141 -3.68 -9.94 -9.96
N TRP A 142 -4.59 -10.84 -9.59
CA TRP A 142 -5.95 -10.45 -9.21
C TRP A 142 -6.18 -10.66 -7.72
N ILE A 143 -6.46 -9.57 -7.01
CA ILE A 143 -6.85 -9.62 -5.58
C ILE A 143 -8.37 -9.39 -5.49
N GLY A 144 -9.08 -10.42 -5.00
CA GLY A 144 -10.52 -10.38 -4.78
C GLY A 144 -10.93 -9.40 -3.67
N SER A 145 -12.15 -8.93 -3.71
CA SER A 145 -12.70 -7.94 -2.76
C SER A 145 -12.59 -8.40 -1.31
N ASN A 146 -12.36 -7.43 -0.40
CA ASN A 146 -12.21 -7.65 1.05
C ASN A 146 -11.03 -8.55 1.45
N ALA A 147 -10.07 -8.79 0.57
CA ALA A 147 -8.85 -9.48 0.96
C ALA A 147 -7.94 -8.55 1.78
N THR A 148 -7.18 -9.17 2.70
CA THR A 148 -6.15 -8.49 3.50
C THR A 148 -4.80 -9.14 3.23
N VAL A 149 -3.79 -8.35 2.91
CA VAL A 149 -2.41 -8.81 2.72
C VAL A 149 -1.56 -8.27 3.88
N LEU A 150 -0.85 -9.16 4.56
CA LEU A 150 -0.05 -8.83 5.73
C LEU A 150 1.38 -8.40 5.37
N PRO A 151 2.10 -7.74 6.30
CA PRO A 151 3.44 -7.23 6.07
C PRO A 151 4.41 -8.32 5.59
N GLY A 152 5.26 -7.96 4.62
CA GLY A 152 6.32 -8.82 4.09
C GLY A 152 5.88 -9.82 3.01
N VAL A 153 4.60 -9.84 2.64
CA VAL A 153 4.09 -10.82 1.66
C VAL A 153 4.45 -10.41 0.23
N THR A 154 4.94 -11.39 -0.51
CA THR A 154 5.10 -11.33 -1.98
C THR A 154 4.02 -12.20 -2.66
N ILE A 155 3.26 -11.60 -3.57
CA ILE A 155 2.28 -12.29 -4.41
C ILE A 155 2.88 -12.35 -5.81
N GLY A 156 3.17 -13.57 -6.29
CA GLY A 156 3.82 -13.81 -7.57
C GLY A 156 2.92 -13.50 -8.77
N ASP A 157 3.54 -13.30 -9.93
CA ASP A 157 2.84 -12.95 -11.18
C ASP A 157 1.69 -13.91 -11.48
N TRP A 158 0.57 -13.38 -11.99
CA TRP A 158 -0.61 -14.17 -12.38
C TRP A 158 -1.30 -14.93 -11.24
N ALA A 159 -0.93 -14.66 -9.98
CA ALA A 159 -1.63 -15.26 -8.85
C ALA A 159 -3.02 -14.63 -8.67
N VAL A 160 -3.93 -15.40 -8.08
CA VAL A 160 -5.28 -14.96 -7.73
C VAL A 160 -5.47 -15.09 -6.21
N ILE A 161 -5.88 -14.03 -5.57
CA ILE A 161 -6.29 -14.02 -4.18
C ILE A 161 -7.83 -14.00 -4.13
N ALA A 162 -8.42 -15.02 -3.54
CA ALA A 162 -9.86 -15.11 -3.40
C ALA A 162 -10.44 -14.00 -2.52
N ALA A 163 -11.67 -13.61 -2.77
CA ALA A 163 -12.36 -12.60 -1.97
C ALA A 163 -12.41 -13.00 -0.48
N GLY A 164 -12.19 -12.02 0.41
CA GLY A 164 -12.19 -12.22 1.86
C GLY A 164 -10.99 -12.98 2.41
N ALA A 165 -9.98 -13.29 1.62
CA ALA A 165 -8.79 -13.99 2.07
C ALA A 165 -7.90 -13.11 2.97
N VAL A 166 -7.23 -13.75 3.94
CA VAL A 166 -6.15 -13.11 4.73
C VAL A 166 -4.83 -13.76 4.37
N VAL A 167 -4.03 -13.05 3.58
CA VAL A 167 -2.75 -13.54 3.04
C VAL A 167 -1.65 -13.25 4.05
N THR A 168 -1.12 -14.32 4.66
CA THR A 168 -0.13 -14.26 5.74
C THR A 168 1.25 -14.79 5.31
N LYS A 169 1.39 -15.28 4.09
CA LYS A 169 2.62 -15.86 3.51
C LYS A 169 2.65 -15.58 2.01
N ASP A 170 3.82 -15.68 1.43
CA ASP A 170 4.01 -15.55 0.00
C ASP A 170 3.13 -16.50 -0.80
N VAL A 171 2.66 -16.00 -1.94
CA VAL A 171 1.81 -16.76 -2.88
C VAL A 171 2.61 -16.94 -4.18
N PRO A 172 2.88 -18.18 -4.59
CA PRO A 172 3.61 -18.44 -5.84
C PRO A 172 2.86 -17.95 -7.07
N SER A 173 3.63 -17.64 -8.13
CA SER A 173 3.08 -17.24 -9.41
C SER A 173 2.10 -18.26 -9.98
N GLY A 174 1.00 -17.77 -10.60
CA GLY A 174 0.02 -18.59 -11.27
C GLY A 174 -0.83 -19.48 -10.36
N THR A 175 -0.83 -19.25 -9.04
CA THR A 175 -1.63 -20.02 -8.09
C THR A 175 -2.84 -19.26 -7.62
N VAL A 176 -3.81 -19.97 -7.05
CA VAL A 176 -5.00 -19.40 -6.41
C VAL A 176 -4.89 -19.64 -4.92
N ALA A 177 -4.93 -18.57 -4.12
CA ALA A 177 -4.92 -18.65 -2.67
C ALA A 177 -6.20 -18.07 -2.06
N GLY A 178 -6.79 -18.75 -1.06
CA GLY A 178 -8.04 -18.31 -0.42
C GLY A 178 -8.16 -18.75 1.02
N GLY A 179 -9.10 -18.15 1.76
CA GLY A 179 -9.40 -18.47 3.14
C GLY A 179 -8.70 -17.60 4.18
N VAL A 180 -8.93 -17.92 5.47
CA VAL A 180 -8.39 -17.21 6.64
C VAL A 180 -7.77 -18.24 7.61
N PRO A 181 -6.44 -18.34 7.68
CA PRO A 181 -5.45 -17.76 6.78
C PRO A 181 -5.50 -18.39 5.38
N ALA A 182 -5.06 -17.61 4.36
CA ALA A 182 -5.08 -18.07 2.97
C ALA A 182 -4.20 -19.31 2.75
N ARG A 183 -4.69 -20.22 1.91
CA ARG A 183 -3.99 -21.43 1.43
C ARG A 183 -4.16 -21.54 -0.08
N ILE A 184 -3.20 -22.20 -0.71
CA ILE A 184 -3.22 -22.55 -2.13
C ILE A 184 -4.12 -23.77 -2.32
#